data_b5d6e7f5fabbf7490468906253de243b
#
_entry.id   b5d6e7f5fabbf7490468906253de243b
#
_cell.length_a   1.000
_cell.length_b   1.000
_cell.length_c   1.000
_cell.angle_alpha   90.00
_cell.angle_beta   90.00
_cell.angle_gamma   90.00
#
_symmetry.space_group_name_H-M   'P 1'
#
loop_
_entity.id
_entity.type
_entity.pdbx_description
1 polymer ?
#
loop_
_entity_poly.entity_id
_entity_poly.type
_entity_poly.pdbx_seq_one_letter_code
_entity_poly.pdbx_strand_id
1 'polypeptide(L)' 'MNTQYKGFEITLTADDRWVATITRTATGKSFSKQPETPLEEGADAALARAKNLVDAFLALNGR' A
#
# COMPACT_ATOMS: atom_id res chain seq x y z
N MET A 1 -1.35 11.37 0.67
CA MET A 1 0.09 11.16 0.48
C MET A 1 0.32 9.99 -0.45
N ASN A 2 1.08 10.20 -1.51
CA ASN A 2 1.32 9.18 -2.54
C ASN A 2 2.80 8.82 -2.58
N THR A 3 3.08 7.52 -2.75
CA THR A 3 4.43 7.02 -2.83
C THR A 3 4.51 5.98 -3.95
N GLN A 4 5.57 6.05 -4.74
CA GLN A 4 5.83 5.03 -5.76
C GLN A 4 6.74 3.96 -5.16
N TYR A 5 6.42 2.69 -5.39
CA TYR A 5 7.20 1.58 -4.85
C TYR A 5 7.12 0.38 -5.79
N LYS A 6 8.24 0.05 -6.41
CA LYS A 6 8.38 -1.16 -7.26
C LYS A 6 7.27 -1.29 -8.31
N GLY A 7 6.91 -0.19 -8.94
CA GLY A 7 5.88 -0.18 -9.98
C GLY A 7 4.46 -0.07 -9.44
N PHE A 8 4.29 0.21 -8.16
CA PHE A 8 2.99 0.42 -7.55
C PHE A 8 2.91 1.82 -6.96
N GLU A 9 1.72 2.39 -7.02
CA GLU A 9 1.44 3.65 -6.36
C GLU A 9 0.70 3.34 -5.06
N ILE A 10 1.22 3.83 -3.95
CA ILE A 10 0.62 3.65 -2.63
C ILE A 10 0.07 5.00 -2.21
N THR A 11 -1.24 5.09 -2.02
CA THR A 11 -1.90 6.28 -1.55
C THR A 11 -2.36 6.06 -0.12
N LEU A 12 -1.90 6.92 0.79
CA LEU A 12 -2.30 6.86 2.20
C LEU A 12 -3.37 7.91 2.46
N THR A 13 -4.47 7.46 3.05
CA THR A 13 -5.57 8.32 3.44
C THR A 13 -5.80 8.15 4.94
N ALA A 14 -5.93 9.25 5.66
CA ALA A 14 -6.21 9.23 7.09
C ALA A 14 -7.66 9.63 7.33
N ASP A 15 -8.36 8.81 8.09
CA ASP A 15 -9.72 9.09 8.55
C ASP A 15 -9.75 8.70 10.03
N ASP A 16 -10.51 7.70 10.42
CA ASP A 16 -10.42 7.14 11.77
C ASP A 16 -9.18 6.24 11.90
N ARG A 17 -8.57 5.90 10.79
CA ARG A 17 -7.32 5.10 10.71
C ARG A 17 -6.63 5.43 9.40
N TRP A 18 -5.38 4.99 9.26
CA TRP A 18 -4.69 5.06 7.99
C TRP A 18 -5.16 3.94 7.08
N VAL A 19 -5.51 4.26 5.85
CA VAL A 19 -5.89 3.29 4.83
C VAL A 19 -4.94 3.46 3.65
N ALA A 20 -4.34 2.36 3.20
CA ALA A 20 -3.45 2.38 2.06
C ALA A 20 -4.15 1.80 0.84
N THR A 21 -4.21 2.56 -0.24
CA THR A 21 -4.70 2.09 -1.52
C THR A 21 -3.51 1.83 -2.41
N ILE A 22 -3.38 0.61 -2.92
CA ILE A 22 -2.24 0.21 -3.74
C ILE A 22 -2.71 -0.05 -5.16
N THR A 23 -2.17 0.69 -6.11
CA THR A 23 -2.55 0.60 -7.52
C THR A 23 -1.32 0.24 -8.34
N ARG A 24 -1.46 -0.79 -9.19
CA ARG A 24 -0.38 -1.14 -10.08
C ARG A 24 -0.33 -0.14 -11.23
N THR A 25 0.78 0.57 -11.37
CA THR A 25 0.92 1.65 -12.32
C THR A 25 0.73 1.18 -13.78
N ALA A 26 1.29 0.01 -14.10
CA ALA A 26 1.26 -0.49 -15.48
C ALA A 26 -0.14 -0.85 -15.97
N THR A 27 -1.02 -1.30 -15.06
CA THR A 27 -2.36 -1.78 -15.44
C THR A 27 -3.49 -0.88 -14.96
N GLY A 28 -3.19 0.00 -13.99
CA GLY A 28 -4.21 0.83 -13.36
C GLY A 28 -5.11 0.07 -12.39
N LYS A 29 -4.82 -1.19 -12.13
CA LYS A 29 -5.63 -2.00 -11.22
C LYS A 29 -5.19 -1.82 -9.78
N SER A 30 -6.15 -1.69 -8.89
CA SER A 30 -5.91 -1.57 -7.45
C SER A 30 -6.05 -2.92 -6.77
N PHE A 31 -5.32 -3.09 -5.66
CA PHE A 31 -5.50 -4.28 -4.83
C PHE A 31 -6.90 -4.24 -4.21
N SER A 32 -7.54 -5.40 -4.14
CA SER A 32 -8.84 -5.51 -3.47
C SER A 32 -8.68 -5.34 -1.95
N LYS A 33 -7.52 -5.71 -1.41
CA LYS A 33 -7.23 -5.58 0.00
C LYS A 33 -6.51 -4.26 0.26
N GLN A 34 -7.05 -3.47 1.19
CA GLN A 34 -6.47 -2.19 1.56
C GLN A 34 -5.96 -2.29 2.99
N PRO A 35 -4.62 -2.32 3.20
CA PRO A 35 -4.06 -2.39 4.54
C PRO A 35 -4.51 -1.20 5.39
N GLU A 36 -4.86 -1.47 6.65
CA GLU A 36 -5.28 -0.45 7.60
C GLU A 36 -4.32 -0.42 8.77
N THR A 37 -4.07 0.78 9.29
CA THR A 37 -3.14 0.99 10.39
C THR A 37 -3.75 2.00 11.36
N PRO A 38 -3.71 1.74 12.67
CA PRO A 38 -4.18 2.72 13.64
C PRO A 38 -3.46 4.05 13.48
N LEU A 39 -4.18 5.15 13.65
CA LEU A 39 -3.60 6.49 13.50
C LEU A 39 -2.39 6.70 14.41
N GLU A 40 -2.44 6.14 15.61
CA GLU A 40 -1.38 6.31 16.60
C GLU A 40 -0.04 5.69 16.19
N GLU A 41 -0.05 4.75 15.25
CA GLU A 41 1.19 4.16 14.75
C GLU A 41 1.87 5.03 13.70
N GLY A 42 1.14 5.98 13.12
CA GLY A 42 1.71 6.95 12.20
C GLY A 42 1.74 6.50 10.75
N ALA A 43 1.99 7.48 9.87
CA ALA A 43 2.00 7.24 8.43
C ALA A 43 3.14 6.30 8.02
N ASP A 44 4.27 6.37 8.71
CA ASP A 44 5.42 5.51 8.38
C ASP A 44 5.09 4.04 8.57
N ALA A 45 4.37 3.71 9.64
CA ALA A 45 3.94 2.33 9.87
C ALA A 45 2.94 1.89 8.82
N ALA A 46 2.01 2.77 8.44
CA ALA A 46 1.05 2.48 7.39
C ALA A 46 1.74 2.22 6.07
N LEU A 47 2.73 3.04 5.73
CA LEU A 47 3.50 2.87 4.50
C LEU A 47 4.28 1.57 4.51
N ALA A 48 4.89 1.22 5.64
CA ALA A 48 5.65 -0.02 5.77
C ALA A 48 4.75 -1.25 5.52
N ARG A 49 3.54 -1.23 6.06
CA ARG A 49 2.59 -2.33 5.83
C ARG A 49 2.20 -2.44 4.37
N ALA A 50 1.99 -1.31 3.70
CA ALA A 50 1.66 -1.30 2.28
C ALA A 50 2.81 -1.87 1.45
N LYS A 51 4.04 -1.47 1.76
CA LYS A 51 5.21 -1.98 1.06
C LYS A 51 5.38 -3.48 1.27
N ASN A 52 5.12 -3.96 2.48
CA ASN A 52 5.19 -5.39 2.77
C ASN A 52 4.17 -6.18 1.94
N LEU A 53 2.99 -5.63 1.76
CA LEU A 53 1.97 -6.27 0.94
C LEU A 53 2.40 -6.34 -0.52
N VAL A 54 3.00 -5.26 -1.04
CA VAL A 54 3.55 -5.25 -2.40
C VAL A 54 4.64 -6.31 -2.54
N ASP A 55 5.54 -6.38 -1.57
CA ASP A 55 6.64 -7.37 -1.59
C ASP A 55 6.09 -8.80 -1.59
N ALA A 56 5.08 -9.06 -0.78
CA ALA A 56 4.46 -10.40 -0.73
C ALA A 56 3.80 -10.73 -2.07
N PHE A 57 3.11 -9.76 -2.68
CA PHE A 57 2.49 -9.95 -3.98
C PHE A 57 3.54 -10.29 -5.04
N LEU A 58 4.64 -9.53 -5.06
CA LEU A 58 5.71 -9.77 -6.03
C LEU A 58 6.41 -11.11 -5.80
N ALA A 59 6.56 -11.52 -4.55
CA ALA A 59 7.16 -12.83 -4.24
C ALA A 59 6.30 -13.97 -4.75
N LEU A 60 4.99 -13.82 -4.73
CA LEU A 60 4.07 -14.85 -5.22
C LEU A 60 3.95 -14.84 -6.73
N ASN A 61 4.04 -13.69 -7.37
CA ASN A 61 3.73 -13.51 -8.79
C ASN A 61 4.94 -13.09 -9.64
N GLY A 62 6.05 -12.79 -9.02
CA GLY A 62 7.25 -12.28 -9.70
C GLY A 62 8.21 -13.35 -10.19
N ARG A 63 7.76 -14.56 -10.27
CA ARG A 63 8.62 -15.67 -10.69
C ARG A 63 8.58 -15.93 -12.16
#